data_b5f58a394b5844a2d2f437d97bf9a1b0
#
_entry.id   b5f58a394b5844a2d2f437d97bf9a1b0
#
_cell.length_a   1.000
_cell.length_b   1.000
_cell.length_c   1.000
_cell.angle_alpha   90.00
_cell.angle_beta   90.00
_cell.angle_gamma   90.00
#
_symmetry.space_group_name_H-M   'P 1'
#
loop_
_entity.id
_entity.type
_entity.pdbx_description
1 polymer ?
#
loop_
_entity_poly.entity_id
_entity_poly.type
_entity_poly.pdbx_seq_one_letter_code
_entity_poly.pdbx_strand_id
1 'polypeptide(L)'
;FLKNDRVGIIGPNGSGKTTLLKLLNGLLTPSEGEVLIAGNHPGIETKRIVSYLPDKMYLGSWMRVSDLLTYYSDFFEDFDMSRANAMLESLKISPKDRLKTMSKGTKEKVQLILTMSRRAKLYCLDEPIAGVDPAARDYILSTILNNYEPDASILISTHLISDVENILDEVIFIQEGQLKLHASVEDIRMQEGESIDSYFREVFKC
;
A
#
# COMPACT_ATOMS: atom_id res chain seq x y z
N PHE A 1 -4.14 -5.28 14.45
CA PHE A 1 -4.51 -6.03 13.23
C PHE A 1 -4.14 -7.48 13.42
N LEU A 2 -4.98 -8.37 12.93
CA LEU A 2 -4.69 -9.79 12.90
C LEU A 2 -3.66 -10.09 11.79
N LYS A 3 -2.98 -11.21 11.92
CA LYS A 3 -2.04 -11.70 10.92
C LYS A 3 -2.82 -12.08 9.65
N ASN A 4 -2.30 -11.71 8.50
CA ASN A 4 -2.84 -11.99 7.16
C ASN A 4 -4.07 -11.16 6.75
N ASP A 5 -4.42 -10.10 7.48
CA ASP A 5 -5.55 -9.25 7.09
C ASP A 5 -5.18 -8.25 6.01
N ARG A 6 -6.14 -8.01 5.13
CA ARG A 6 -6.11 -6.94 4.12
C ARG A 6 -7.04 -5.83 4.61
N VAL A 7 -6.44 -4.76 5.11
CA VAL A 7 -7.15 -3.69 5.80
C VAL A 7 -7.20 -2.43 4.94
N GLY A 8 -8.40 -1.94 4.68
CA GLY A 8 -8.63 -0.67 4.00
C GLY A 8 -8.65 0.50 4.98
N ILE A 9 -7.76 1.48 4.80
CA ILE A 9 -7.81 2.76 5.51
C ILE A 9 -8.56 3.74 4.62
N ILE A 10 -9.80 4.01 4.95
CA ILE A 10 -10.76 4.72 4.11
C ILE A 10 -11.11 6.08 4.72
N GLY A 11 -11.17 7.09 3.90
CA GLY A 11 -11.54 8.45 4.34
C GLY A 11 -11.35 9.48 3.22
N PRO A 12 -11.96 10.65 3.35
CA PRO A 12 -11.79 11.72 2.39
C PRO A 12 -10.35 12.22 2.32
N ASN A 13 -10.04 13.02 1.32
CA ASN A 13 -8.72 13.67 1.24
C ASN A 13 -8.50 14.56 2.46
N GLY A 14 -7.29 14.48 3.04
CA GLY A 14 -6.94 15.22 4.26
C GLY A 14 -7.42 14.58 5.57
N SER A 15 -8.08 13.41 5.54
CA SER A 15 -8.59 12.73 6.75
C SER A 15 -7.50 12.19 7.68
N GLY A 16 -6.24 12.06 7.21
CA GLY A 16 -5.12 11.56 8.02
C GLY A 16 -4.56 10.20 7.58
N LYS A 17 -5.06 9.56 6.50
CA LYS A 17 -4.60 8.24 6.01
C LYS A 17 -3.09 8.17 5.80
N THR A 18 -2.55 9.08 4.98
CA THR A 18 -1.10 9.19 4.72
C THR A 18 -0.31 9.49 5.99
N THR A 19 -0.85 10.29 6.92
CA THR A 19 -0.22 10.57 8.20
C THR A 19 -0.09 9.31 9.03
N LEU A 20 -1.14 8.50 9.13
CA LEU A 20 -1.12 7.21 9.82
C LEU A 20 -0.07 6.28 9.20
N LEU A 21 -0.05 6.12 7.87
CA LEU A 21 0.96 5.29 7.20
C LEU A 21 2.39 5.80 7.43
N LYS A 22 2.61 7.11 7.46
CA LYS A 22 3.93 7.69 7.76
C LYS A 22 4.36 7.45 9.20
N LEU A 23 3.45 7.48 10.18
CA LEU A 23 3.72 7.13 11.57
C LEU A 23 4.14 5.65 11.67
N LEU A 24 3.42 4.73 11.03
CA LEU A 24 3.76 3.32 10.98
C LEU A 24 5.15 3.07 10.36
N ASN A 25 5.54 3.87 9.37
CA ASN A 25 6.84 3.74 8.72
C ASN A 25 7.98 4.53 9.40
N GLY A 26 7.71 5.18 10.56
CA GLY A 26 8.70 5.98 11.27
C GLY A 26 9.18 7.21 10.49
N LEU A 27 8.37 7.70 9.55
CA LEU A 27 8.62 8.95 8.80
C LEU A 27 8.07 10.17 9.55
N LEU A 28 7.21 9.93 10.53
CA LEU A 28 6.70 10.91 11.49
C LEU A 28 6.79 10.31 12.88
N THR A 29 6.94 11.18 13.88
CA THR A 29 6.89 10.81 15.30
C THR A 29 5.54 11.22 15.87
N PRO A 30 4.82 10.34 16.60
CA PRO A 30 3.57 10.72 17.25
C PRO A 30 3.81 11.80 18.30
N SER A 31 2.90 12.78 18.40
CA SER A 31 2.94 13.82 19.44
C SER A 31 2.55 13.26 20.80
N GLU A 32 1.64 12.28 20.82
CA GLU A 32 1.16 11.56 22.00
C GLU A 32 0.91 10.09 21.64
N GLY A 33 0.90 9.22 22.64
CA GLY A 33 0.74 7.79 22.44
C GLY A 33 1.96 7.12 21.84
N GLU A 34 1.78 5.90 21.35
CA GLU A 34 2.86 5.12 20.75
C GLU A 34 2.38 4.30 19.55
N VAL A 35 3.33 3.94 18.70
CA VAL A 35 3.13 3.03 17.57
C VAL A 35 4.01 1.82 17.77
N LEU A 36 3.43 0.63 17.66
CA LEU A 36 4.16 -0.64 17.75
C LEU A 36 3.88 -1.52 16.54
N ILE A 37 4.92 -2.08 15.95
CA ILE A 37 4.84 -3.06 14.86
C ILE A 37 5.57 -4.31 15.33
N ALA A 38 4.85 -5.42 15.45
CA ALA A 38 5.37 -6.66 16.03
C ALA A 38 6.07 -6.42 17.40
N GLY A 39 5.49 -5.53 18.25
CA GLY A 39 6.01 -5.18 19.57
C GLY A 39 7.19 -4.20 19.58
N ASN A 40 7.62 -3.69 18.44
CA ASN A 40 8.74 -2.75 18.34
C ASN A 40 8.27 -1.37 17.86
N HIS A 41 8.87 -0.31 18.40
CA HIS A 41 8.68 1.04 17.85
C HIS A 41 9.24 1.16 16.43
N PRO A 42 8.65 2.01 15.57
CA PRO A 42 9.16 2.25 14.23
C PRO A 42 10.65 2.62 14.24
N GLY A 43 11.48 1.82 13.57
CA GLY A 43 12.94 1.93 13.58
C GLY A 43 13.60 0.93 12.64
N ILE A 44 14.85 0.60 12.89
CA ILE A 44 15.62 -0.31 12.03
C ILE A 44 14.93 -1.68 11.93
N GLU A 45 14.51 -2.25 13.06
CA GLU A 45 13.90 -3.58 13.10
C GLU A 45 12.56 -3.62 12.35
N THR A 46 11.74 -2.60 12.48
CA THR A 46 10.45 -2.55 11.76
C THR A 46 10.65 -2.30 10.28
N LYS A 47 11.66 -1.53 9.86
CA LYS A 47 11.99 -1.31 8.43
C LYS A 47 12.42 -2.59 7.72
N ARG A 48 12.92 -3.59 8.44
CA ARG A 48 13.24 -4.90 7.87
C ARG A 48 12.00 -5.71 7.50
N ILE A 49 10.87 -5.46 8.15
CA ILE A 49 9.64 -6.24 8.00
C ILE A 49 8.47 -5.46 7.40
N VAL A 50 8.65 -4.16 7.15
CA VAL A 50 7.62 -3.29 6.54
C VAL A 50 8.06 -2.88 5.15
N SER A 51 7.17 -3.04 4.18
CA SER A 51 7.33 -2.50 2.82
C SER A 51 6.34 -1.37 2.61
N TYR A 52 6.81 -0.22 2.14
CA TYR A 52 6.00 0.99 2.00
C TYR A 52 5.97 1.52 0.58
N LEU A 53 4.78 1.69 0.04
CA LEU A 53 4.49 2.38 -1.21
C LEU A 53 3.88 3.74 -0.89
N PRO A 54 4.60 4.86 -1.01
CA PRO A 54 4.03 6.19 -0.81
C PRO A 54 3.20 6.64 -2.02
N ASP A 55 2.26 7.57 -1.79
CA ASP A 55 1.42 8.20 -2.82
C ASP A 55 2.22 8.98 -3.88
N LYS A 56 3.39 9.48 -3.48
CA LYS A 56 4.25 10.28 -4.34
C LYS A 56 5.50 9.53 -4.77
N MET A 57 5.87 9.76 -6.03
CA MET A 57 7.13 9.26 -6.56
C MET A 57 8.32 9.83 -5.78
N TYR A 58 9.17 8.95 -5.24
CA TYR A 58 10.39 9.31 -4.51
C TYR A 58 11.67 8.85 -5.22
N LEU A 59 11.53 8.06 -6.29
CA LEU A 59 12.68 7.51 -7.02
C LEU A 59 13.37 8.57 -7.88
N GLY A 60 14.70 8.57 -7.88
CA GLY A 60 15.49 9.50 -8.67
C GLY A 60 15.27 9.29 -10.18
N SER A 61 14.80 10.31 -10.88
CA SER A 61 14.48 10.22 -12.31
C SER A 61 15.67 9.85 -13.22
N TRP A 62 16.89 10.06 -12.75
CA TRP A 62 18.15 9.74 -13.45
C TRP A 62 18.52 8.25 -13.39
N MET A 63 17.95 7.50 -12.43
CA MET A 63 18.24 6.08 -12.22
C MET A 63 17.66 5.22 -13.34
N ARG A 64 18.35 4.12 -13.64
CA ARG A 64 17.79 3.00 -14.42
C ARG A 64 17.02 2.06 -13.51
N VAL A 65 16.16 1.27 -14.09
CA VAL A 65 15.43 0.22 -13.33
C VAL A 65 16.44 -0.76 -12.70
N SER A 66 17.48 -1.16 -13.44
CA SER A 66 18.55 -2.01 -12.90
C SER A 66 19.24 -1.42 -11.68
N ASP A 67 19.46 -0.10 -11.65
CA ASP A 67 20.11 0.57 -10.53
C ASP A 67 19.20 0.51 -9.28
N LEU A 68 17.90 0.66 -9.50
CA LEU A 68 16.89 0.53 -8.43
C LEU A 68 16.79 -0.89 -7.88
N LEU A 69 16.83 -1.91 -8.75
CA LEU A 69 16.83 -3.31 -8.32
C LEU A 69 18.06 -3.61 -7.45
N THR A 70 19.25 -3.17 -7.90
CA THR A 70 20.49 -3.32 -7.12
C THR A 70 20.39 -2.58 -5.80
N TYR A 71 19.94 -1.32 -5.82
CA TYR A 71 19.78 -0.53 -4.61
C TYR A 71 18.87 -1.21 -3.58
N TYR A 72 17.71 -1.74 -4.03
CA TYR A 72 16.79 -2.44 -3.13
C TYR A 72 17.37 -3.75 -2.60
N SER A 73 18.08 -4.51 -3.45
CA SER A 73 18.76 -5.74 -3.04
C SER A 73 19.88 -5.50 -2.02
N ASP A 74 20.58 -4.36 -2.12
CA ASP A 74 21.65 -4.00 -1.19
C ASP A 74 21.13 -3.53 0.17
N PHE A 75 19.97 -2.85 0.18
CA PHE A 75 19.39 -2.29 1.41
C PHE A 75 18.42 -3.21 2.13
N PHE A 76 17.77 -4.13 1.42
CA PHE A 76 16.74 -5.00 1.96
C PHE A 76 17.11 -6.48 1.73
N GLU A 77 17.51 -7.16 2.77
CA GLU A 77 17.86 -8.59 2.74
C GLU A 77 16.70 -9.49 2.25
N ASP A 78 15.45 -9.01 2.44
CA ASP A 78 14.22 -9.69 2.04
C ASP A 78 13.76 -9.35 0.61
N PHE A 79 14.57 -8.62 -0.17
CA PHE A 79 14.23 -8.28 -1.56
C PHE A 79 14.38 -9.47 -2.50
N ASP A 80 13.29 -9.85 -3.16
CA ASP A 80 13.24 -10.95 -4.12
C ASP A 80 13.50 -10.46 -5.54
N MET A 81 14.75 -10.52 -5.97
CA MET A 81 15.20 -10.14 -7.32
C MET A 81 14.49 -10.94 -8.41
N SER A 82 14.18 -12.21 -8.18
CA SER A 82 13.52 -13.06 -9.17
C SER A 82 12.08 -12.62 -9.38
N ARG A 83 11.36 -12.32 -8.29
CA ARG A 83 9.99 -11.74 -8.31
C ARG A 83 9.97 -10.40 -9.03
N ALA A 84 10.92 -9.52 -8.73
CA ALA A 84 11.03 -8.21 -9.39
C ALA A 84 11.22 -8.35 -10.91
N ASN A 85 12.13 -9.22 -11.34
CA ASN A 85 12.37 -9.46 -12.77
C ASN A 85 11.16 -10.07 -13.48
N ALA A 86 10.46 -11.02 -12.86
CA ALA A 86 9.25 -11.62 -13.42
C ALA A 86 8.14 -10.57 -13.62
N MET A 87 7.94 -9.66 -12.65
CA MET A 87 6.98 -8.56 -12.79
C MET A 87 7.38 -7.54 -13.86
N LEU A 88 8.67 -7.20 -13.97
CA LEU A 88 9.18 -6.33 -15.04
C LEU A 88 8.94 -6.94 -16.42
N GLU A 89 9.21 -8.24 -16.58
CA GLU A 89 8.98 -8.96 -17.83
C GLU A 89 7.51 -8.98 -18.22
N SER A 90 6.60 -9.28 -17.29
CA SER A 90 5.16 -9.28 -17.53
C SER A 90 4.63 -7.93 -18.00
N LEU A 91 5.25 -6.83 -17.55
CA LEU A 91 4.92 -5.46 -17.93
C LEU A 91 5.70 -4.93 -19.13
N LYS A 92 6.61 -5.74 -19.69
CA LYS A 92 7.51 -5.35 -20.78
C LYS A 92 8.35 -4.10 -20.43
N ILE A 93 8.78 -3.99 -19.17
CA ILE A 93 9.66 -2.91 -18.69
C ILE A 93 11.10 -3.41 -18.72
N SER A 94 11.96 -2.75 -19.48
CA SER A 94 13.37 -3.13 -19.55
C SER A 94 14.16 -2.65 -18.35
N PRO A 95 14.99 -3.50 -17.70
CA PRO A 95 15.91 -3.06 -16.65
C PRO A 95 16.89 -1.95 -17.09
N LYS A 96 17.13 -1.80 -18.40
CA LYS A 96 18.00 -0.77 -18.97
C LYS A 96 17.34 0.60 -19.09
N ASP A 97 16.01 0.65 -18.99
CA ASP A 97 15.26 1.90 -19.16
C ASP A 97 15.54 2.85 -17.99
N ARG A 98 15.56 4.14 -18.29
CA ARG A 98 15.70 5.20 -17.28
C ARG A 98 14.32 5.73 -16.88
N LEU A 99 14.12 5.99 -15.59
CA LEU A 99 12.86 6.56 -15.10
C LEU A 99 12.52 7.89 -15.80
N LYS A 100 13.53 8.70 -16.15
CA LYS A 100 13.33 9.98 -16.84
C LYS A 100 12.52 9.84 -18.15
N THR A 101 12.69 8.74 -18.87
CA THR A 101 12.04 8.50 -20.17
C THR A 101 10.69 7.80 -20.06
N MET A 102 10.29 7.37 -18.87
CA MET A 102 9.04 6.64 -18.63
C MET A 102 7.86 7.58 -18.46
N SER A 103 6.67 7.10 -18.84
CA SER A 103 5.41 7.74 -18.47
C SER A 103 5.20 7.72 -16.95
N LYS A 104 4.30 8.56 -16.43
CA LYS A 104 3.95 8.57 -15.02
C LYS A 104 3.48 7.18 -14.56
N GLY A 105 2.53 6.57 -15.27
CA GLY A 105 2.01 5.25 -14.92
C GLY A 105 3.05 4.13 -14.97
N THR A 106 4.04 4.20 -15.89
CA THR A 106 5.14 3.22 -15.91
C THR A 106 6.05 3.37 -14.68
N LYS A 107 6.32 4.59 -14.25
CA LYS A 107 7.10 4.85 -13.03
C LYS A 107 6.37 4.33 -11.78
N GLU A 108 5.07 4.53 -11.69
CA GLU A 108 4.23 4.01 -10.59
C GLU A 108 4.26 2.47 -10.56
N LYS A 109 4.21 1.81 -11.72
CA LYS A 109 4.38 0.36 -11.83
C LYS A 109 5.76 -0.10 -11.35
N VAL A 110 6.84 0.60 -11.70
CA VAL A 110 8.19 0.28 -11.18
C VAL A 110 8.23 0.42 -9.66
N GLN A 111 7.66 1.49 -9.12
CA GLN A 111 7.60 1.70 -7.66
C GLN A 111 6.82 0.58 -6.95
N LEU A 112 5.68 0.16 -7.52
CA LEU A 112 4.90 -0.98 -7.03
C LEU A 112 5.71 -2.28 -7.07
N ILE A 113 6.41 -2.57 -8.18
CA ILE A 113 7.26 -3.76 -8.32
C ILE A 113 8.30 -3.80 -7.20
N LEU A 114 9.02 -2.69 -6.97
CA LEU A 114 10.02 -2.62 -5.91
C LEU A 114 9.42 -2.92 -4.52
N THR A 115 8.23 -2.38 -4.24
CA THR A 115 7.52 -2.59 -2.97
C THR A 115 7.07 -4.04 -2.82
N MET A 116 6.44 -4.62 -3.85
CA MET A 116 5.88 -5.98 -3.80
C MET A 116 6.93 -7.07 -3.95
N SER A 117 8.16 -6.72 -4.35
CA SER A 117 9.29 -7.66 -4.42
C SER A 117 9.99 -7.87 -3.07
N ARG A 118 9.61 -7.16 -2.03
CA ARG A 118 10.05 -7.44 -0.67
C ARG A 118 9.22 -8.58 -0.06
N ARG A 119 9.85 -9.44 0.74
CA ARG A 119 9.16 -10.48 1.54
C ARG A 119 8.82 -9.90 2.92
N ALA A 120 8.05 -8.83 2.92
CA ALA A 120 7.68 -8.11 4.14
C ALA A 120 6.60 -8.85 4.94
N LYS A 121 6.48 -8.52 6.23
CA LYS A 121 5.36 -8.96 7.09
C LYS A 121 4.21 -7.97 7.10
N LEU A 122 4.46 -6.74 6.70
CA LEU A 122 3.47 -5.68 6.59
C LEU A 122 3.74 -4.85 5.32
N TYR A 123 2.74 -4.75 4.47
CA TYR A 123 2.76 -3.85 3.32
C TYR A 123 1.86 -2.65 3.62
N CYS A 124 2.41 -1.45 3.54
CA CYS A 124 1.70 -0.19 3.67
C CYS A 124 1.61 0.46 2.29
N LEU A 125 0.43 0.53 1.70
CA LEU A 125 0.22 1.03 0.34
C LEU A 125 -0.63 2.30 0.40
N ASP A 126 -0.02 3.44 0.08
CA ASP A 126 -0.66 4.74 0.15
C ASP A 126 -1.21 5.15 -1.22
N GLU A 127 -2.55 5.10 -1.36
CA GLU A 127 -3.29 5.43 -2.58
C GLU A 127 -2.75 4.70 -3.84
N PRO A 128 -2.56 3.37 -3.83
CA PRO A 128 -1.85 2.64 -4.89
C PRO A 128 -2.52 2.70 -6.26
N ILE A 129 -3.81 3.02 -6.34
CA ILE A 129 -4.60 3.10 -7.58
C ILE A 129 -5.10 4.52 -7.88
N ALA A 130 -4.71 5.53 -7.08
CA ALA A 130 -5.14 6.91 -7.30
C ALA A 130 -4.53 7.49 -8.57
N GLY A 131 -5.37 8.12 -9.39
CA GLY A 131 -4.92 8.73 -10.66
C GLY A 131 -4.53 7.73 -11.76
N VAL A 132 -4.80 6.44 -11.55
CA VAL A 132 -4.60 5.37 -12.53
C VAL A 132 -5.89 5.18 -13.34
N ASP A 133 -5.75 4.89 -14.64
CA ASP A 133 -6.92 4.57 -15.47
C ASP A 133 -7.58 3.26 -15.01
N PRO A 134 -8.91 3.10 -15.19
CA PRO A 134 -9.65 1.94 -14.69
C PRO A 134 -9.08 0.59 -15.13
N ALA A 135 -8.64 0.47 -16.39
CA ALA A 135 -8.11 -0.79 -16.90
C ALA A 135 -6.77 -1.19 -16.26
N ALA A 136 -5.97 -0.20 -15.83
CA ALA A 136 -4.71 -0.45 -15.12
C ALA A 136 -4.90 -0.70 -13.63
N ARG A 137 -6.04 -0.32 -13.02
CA ARG A 137 -6.34 -0.58 -11.60
C ARG A 137 -6.41 -2.07 -11.29
N ASP A 138 -7.15 -2.83 -12.11
CA ASP A 138 -7.28 -4.28 -11.96
C ASP A 138 -5.92 -4.98 -12.00
N TYR A 139 -5.03 -4.49 -12.88
CA TYR A 139 -3.66 -5.00 -12.93
C TYR A 139 -2.88 -4.71 -11.64
N ILE A 140 -2.97 -3.49 -11.11
CA ILE A 140 -2.29 -3.11 -9.86
C ILE A 140 -2.81 -3.94 -8.70
N LEU A 141 -4.12 -4.07 -8.55
CA LEU A 141 -4.74 -4.86 -7.49
C LEU A 141 -4.37 -6.34 -7.59
N SER A 142 -4.42 -6.92 -8.79
CA SER A 142 -3.97 -8.30 -9.01
C SER A 142 -2.48 -8.49 -8.72
N THR A 143 -1.64 -7.49 -9.05
CA THR A 143 -0.22 -7.51 -8.71
C THR A 143 -0.01 -7.50 -7.19
N ILE A 144 -0.75 -6.68 -6.46
CA ILE A 144 -0.70 -6.65 -4.99
C ILE A 144 -1.10 -8.03 -4.43
N LEU A 145 -2.25 -8.56 -4.84
CA LEU A 145 -2.80 -9.81 -4.31
C LEU A 145 -1.95 -11.05 -4.62
N ASN A 146 -1.28 -11.08 -5.77
CA ASN A 146 -0.48 -12.24 -6.19
C ASN A 146 0.98 -12.20 -5.71
N ASN A 147 1.44 -11.09 -5.14
CA ASN A 147 2.86 -10.91 -4.85
C ASN A 147 3.18 -10.54 -3.40
N TYR A 148 2.22 -10.51 -2.48
CA TYR A 148 2.53 -10.37 -1.05
C TYR A 148 2.78 -11.74 -0.41
N GLU A 149 3.47 -11.73 0.74
CA GLU A 149 3.74 -12.97 1.47
C GLU A 149 2.46 -13.52 2.11
N PRO A 150 2.22 -14.85 2.07
CA PRO A 150 0.99 -15.47 2.58
C PRO A 150 0.68 -15.16 4.05
N ASP A 151 1.72 -14.90 4.83
CA ASP A 151 1.63 -14.61 6.27
C ASP A 151 1.74 -13.10 6.58
N ALA A 152 1.65 -12.24 5.56
CA ALA A 152 1.76 -10.80 5.73
C ALA A 152 0.38 -10.13 5.79
N SER A 153 0.34 -8.99 6.45
CA SER A 153 -0.82 -8.09 6.40
C SER A 153 -0.60 -6.98 5.38
N ILE A 154 -1.68 -6.47 4.82
CA ILE A 154 -1.67 -5.34 3.88
C ILE A 154 -2.55 -4.22 4.44
N LEU A 155 -2.01 -3.00 4.49
CA LEU A 155 -2.76 -1.78 4.73
C LEU A 155 -2.85 -0.98 3.43
N ILE A 156 -4.05 -0.74 2.94
CA ILE A 156 -4.29 0.04 1.72
C ILE A 156 -5.04 1.31 2.10
N SER A 157 -4.41 2.48 1.96
CA SER A 157 -5.15 3.73 2.04
C SER A 157 -5.80 4.04 0.69
N THR A 158 -7.06 4.42 0.70
CA THR A 158 -7.75 4.83 -0.52
C THR A 158 -9.00 5.66 -0.25
N HIS A 159 -9.40 6.43 -1.26
CA HIS A 159 -10.72 7.06 -1.36
C HIS A 159 -11.58 6.39 -2.47
N LEU A 160 -11.03 5.40 -3.20
CA LEU A 160 -11.68 4.64 -4.26
C LEU A 160 -12.18 3.30 -3.71
N ILE A 161 -13.23 3.36 -2.88
CA ILE A 161 -13.71 2.23 -2.07
C ILE A 161 -14.21 1.09 -2.95
N SER A 162 -15.05 1.39 -3.94
CA SER A 162 -15.64 0.41 -4.84
C SER A 162 -14.63 -0.45 -5.61
N ASP A 163 -13.43 0.08 -5.84
CA ASP A 163 -12.37 -0.66 -6.54
C ASP A 163 -11.67 -1.68 -5.63
N VAL A 164 -11.65 -1.44 -4.30
CA VAL A 164 -10.88 -2.28 -3.36
C VAL A 164 -11.75 -3.11 -2.40
N GLU A 165 -13.02 -2.79 -2.21
CA GLU A 165 -13.86 -3.43 -1.18
C GLU A 165 -13.98 -4.96 -1.30
N ASN A 166 -13.80 -5.50 -2.52
CA ASN A 166 -13.87 -6.94 -2.75
C ASN A 166 -12.58 -7.69 -2.38
N ILE A 167 -11.50 -6.97 -2.12
CA ILE A 167 -10.22 -7.57 -1.74
C ILE A 167 -9.85 -7.34 -0.28
N LEU A 168 -10.68 -6.60 0.47
CA LEU A 168 -10.44 -6.26 1.87
C LEU A 168 -11.14 -7.25 2.81
N ASP A 169 -10.51 -7.53 3.94
CA ASP A 169 -11.06 -8.30 5.06
C ASP A 169 -11.63 -7.36 6.13
N GLU A 170 -10.95 -6.22 6.38
CA GLU A 170 -11.33 -5.22 7.36
C GLU A 170 -11.25 -3.80 6.78
N VAL A 171 -11.99 -2.89 7.39
CA VAL A 171 -11.94 -1.45 7.06
C VAL A 171 -11.79 -0.59 8.31
N ILE A 172 -11.04 0.48 8.14
CA ILE A 172 -10.87 1.56 9.11
C ILE A 172 -11.33 2.85 8.46
N PHE A 173 -12.36 3.48 9.02
CA PHE A 173 -12.81 4.80 8.56
C PHE A 173 -12.15 5.90 9.40
N ILE A 174 -11.47 6.83 8.71
CA ILE A 174 -10.78 7.96 9.34
C ILE A 174 -11.35 9.29 8.82
N GLN A 175 -11.67 10.19 9.74
CA GLN A 175 -12.09 11.56 9.46
C GLN A 175 -11.39 12.52 10.42
N GLU A 176 -10.77 13.57 9.89
CA GLU A 176 -10.10 14.60 10.69
C GLU A 176 -9.10 14.04 11.73
N GLY A 177 -8.38 12.99 11.35
CA GLY A 177 -7.43 12.29 12.22
C GLY A 177 -8.07 11.39 13.28
N GLN A 178 -9.39 11.23 13.28
CA GLN A 178 -10.10 10.40 14.24
C GLN A 178 -10.56 9.08 13.61
N LEU A 179 -10.43 8.01 14.38
CA LEU A 179 -11.04 6.72 14.05
C LEU A 179 -12.56 6.83 14.21
N LYS A 180 -13.31 6.64 13.13
CA LYS A 180 -14.78 6.61 13.15
C LYS A 180 -15.34 5.20 13.22
N LEU A 181 -14.69 4.26 12.55
CA LEU A 181 -15.10 2.87 12.48
C LEU A 181 -13.88 1.96 12.30
N HIS A 182 -13.93 0.80 12.93
CA HIS A 182 -13.09 -0.35 12.59
C HIS A 182 -14.00 -1.58 12.61
N ALA A 183 -14.16 -2.24 11.48
CA ALA A 183 -15.05 -3.39 11.34
C ALA A 183 -14.56 -4.34 10.24
N SER A 184 -15.01 -5.61 10.31
CA SER A 184 -14.82 -6.52 9.19
C SER A 184 -15.75 -6.16 8.03
N VAL A 185 -15.30 -6.41 6.81
CA VAL A 185 -16.11 -6.21 5.59
C VAL A 185 -17.34 -7.12 5.61
N GLU A 186 -17.18 -8.33 6.14
CA GLU A 186 -18.27 -9.31 6.26
C GLU A 186 -19.35 -8.84 7.23
N ASP A 187 -18.96 -8.31 8.40
CA ASP A 187 -19.92 -7.78 9.38
C ASP A 187 -20.75 -6.63 8.80
N ILE A 188 -20.11 -5.69 8.10
CA ILE A 188 -20.85 -4.58 7.45
C ILE A 188 -21.84 -5.11 6.43
N ARG A 189 -21.42 -6.05 5.57
CA ARG A 189 -22.32 -6.65 4.57
C ARG A 189 -23.48 -7.41 5.18
N MET A 190 -23.27 -8.12 6.30
CA MET A 190 -24.30 -8.89 6.97
C MET A 190 -25.29 -8.02 7.77
N GLN A 191 -24.79 -6.99 8.46
CA GLN A 191 -25.62 -6.17 9.35
C GLN A 191 -26.38 -5.08 8.61
N GLU A 192 -25.72 -4.44 7.66
CA GLU A 192 -26.28 -3.29 6.93
C GLU A 192 -26.89 -3.70 5.57
N GLY A 193 -26.53 -4.87 5.03
CA GLY A 193 -27.00 -5.32 3.71
C GLY A 193 -26.47 -4.50 2.55
N GLU A 194 -25.44 -3.68 2.78
CA GLU A 194 -24.89 -2.69 1.85
C GLU A 194 -23.42 -2.96 1.50
N SER A 195 -22.95 -2.30 0.43
CA SER A 195 -21.53 -2.24 0.10
C SER A 195 -20.78 -1.32 1.07
N ILE A 196 -19.46 -1.51 1.17
CA ILE A 196 -18.62 -0.64 1.98
C ILE A 196 -18.68 0.82 1.48
N ASP A 197 -18.79 1.04 0.17
CA ASP A 197 -18.94 2.39 -0.41
C ASP A 197 -20.27 3.04 0.02
N SER A 198 -21.38 2.30 0.00
CA SER A 198 -22.68 2.80 0.48
C SER A 198 -22.65 3.16 1.97
N TYR A 199 -22.15 2.23 2.79
CA TYR A 199 -22.04 2.43 4.23
C TYR A 199 -21.11 3.61 4.59
N PHE A 200 -19.98 3.74 3.87
CA PHE A 200 -19.10 4.89 4.02
C PHE A 200 -19.85 6.22 3.77
N ARG A 201 -20.62 6.31 2.69
CA ARG A 201 -21.42 7.50 2.37
C ARG A 201 -22.44 7.81 3.44
N GLU A 202 -22.99 6.78 4.10
CA GLU A 202 -23.92 6.97 5.20
C GLU A 202 -23.22 7.53 6.45
N VAL A 203 -22.11 6.93 6.86
CA VAL A 203 -21.32 7.36 8.03
C VAL A 203 -20.76 8.78 7.86
N PHE A 204 -20.44 9.17 6.62
CA PHE A 204 -19.86 10.48 6.30
C PHE A 204 -20.85 11.46 5.67
N LYS A 205 -22.18 11.21 5.79
CA LYS A 205 -23.18 12.19 5.38
C LYS A 205 -22.94 13.52 6.10
N CYS A 206 -22.61 14.57 5.29
CA CYS A 206 -22.61 15.96 5.69
C CYS A 206 -24.03 16.51 5.57
#